data_5161b0f4723b136cfd9eb991ff40ece1
#
_entry.id   5161b0f4723b136cfd9eb991ff40ece1
#
_cell.length_a   1.000
_cell.length_b   1.000
_cell.length_c   1.000
_cell.angle_alpha   90.00
_cell.angle_beta   90.00
_cell.angle_gamma   90.00
#
_symmetry.space_group_name_H-M   'P 1'
#
loop_
_entity.id
_entity.type
_entity.pdbx_description
1 polymer ?
#
loop_
_entity_poly.entity_id
_entity_poly.type
_entity_poly.pdbx_seq_one_letter_code
_entity_poly.pdbx_strand_id
1 'polypeptide(L)'
;GLLCHLGIIDNGSAYYILKVESSATISVRSHEGKSLSLYRSGIGKCLLAWQPAAVQQSIIEGLVWEQATPTTITHPQQLHEELARIRRQGWSYDNGEDYADVRCVAAPVFNANNELTAAISVVGTR
;
A
#
# COMPACT_ATOMS: atom_id res chain seq x y z
N GLY A 1 -17.74 8.72 -5.97
CA GLY A 1 -16.84 8.48 -7.08
C GLY A 1 -15.69 7.57 -6.72
N LEU A 2 -14.94 7.19 -7.73
CA LEU A 2 -13.77 6.34 -7.57
C LEU A 2 -12.51 7.17 -7.68
N LEU A 3 -11.47 6.71 -6.99
CA LEU A 3 -10.18 7.36 -6.95
C LEU A 3 -9.12 6.29 -7.18
N CYS A 4 -8.21 6.56 -8.11
CA CYS A 4 -7.07 5.66 -8.35
C CYS A 4 -5.79 6.34 -7.91
N HIS A 5 -4.90 5.57 -7.30
CA HIS A 5 -3.57 6.02 -6.92
C HIS A 5 -2.52 5.11 -7.53
N LEU A 6 -1.36 5.68 -7.78
CA LEU A 6 -0.15 4.94 -8.09
C LEU A 6 0.88 5.29 -7.03
N GLY A 7 1.49 4.27 -6.44
CA GLY A 7 2.49 4.46 -5.39
C GLY A 7 3.75 3.69 -5.66
N ILE A 8 4.85 4.17 -5.08
CA ILE A 8 6.16 3.51 -5.17
C ILE A 8 6.75 3.36 -3.78
N ILE A 9 7.70 2.44 -3.66
CA ILE A 9 8.53 2.33 -2.46
C ILE A 9 9.95 2.75 -2.84
N ASP A 10 10.56 3.54 -1.98
CA ASP A 10 11.91 4.03 -2.19
C ASP A 10 12.58 4.18 -0.82
N ASN A 11 13.72 3.50 -0.66
CA ASN A 11 14.52 3.59 0.55
C ASN A 11 13.74 3.25 1.83
N GLY A 12 12.85 2.26 1.74
CA GLY A 12 12.06 1.79 2.89
C GLY A 12 10.85 2.65 3.21
N SER A 13 10.53 3.64 2.40
CA SER A 13 9.35 4.48 2.57
C SER A 13 8.51 4.45 1.30
N ALA A 14 7.20 4.60 1.45
CA ALA A 14 6.28 4.56 0.33
C ALA A 14 5.63 5.91 0.09
N TYR A 15 5.39 6.22 -1.18
CA TYR A 15 4.90 7.54 -1.61
C TYR A 15 3.88 7.40 -2.72
N TYR A 16 2.88 8.28 -2.72
CA TYR A 16 2.00 8.46 -3.87
C TYR A 16 2.70 9.28 -4.94
N ILE A 17 2.60 8.85 -6.20
CA ILE A 17 3.16 9.60 -7.33
C ILE A 17 2.11 10.05 -8.33
N LEU A 18 0.91 9.47 -8.29
CA LEU A 18 -0.16 9.80 -9.22
C LEU A 18 -1.50 9.57 -8.57
N LYS A 19 -2.45 10.45 -8.86
CA LYS A 19 -3.82 10.36 -8.39
C LYS A 19 -4.75 10.68 -9.56
N VAL A 20 -5.73 9.81 -9.80
CA VAL A 20 -6.73 10.00 -10.85
C VAL A 20 -8.11 9.88 -10.22
N GLU A 21 -8.91 10.90 -10.36
CA GLU A 21 -10.29 10.90 -9.86
C GLU A 21 -11.27 10.56 -10.98
N SER A 22 -12.45 10.06 -10.60
CA SER A 22 -13.46 9.63 -11.56
C SER A 22 -13.97 10.76 -12.48
N SER A 23 -13.73 12.01 -12.13
CA SER A 23 -14.01 13.17 -12.97
C SER A 23 -12.99 13.34 -14.10
N ALA A 24 -12.06 12.42 -14.26
CA ALA A 24 -10.97 12.45 -15.24
C ALA A 24 -9.93 13.53 -14.98
N THR A 25 -9.85 14.04 -13.76
CA THR A 25 -8.79 14.96 -13.37
C THR A 25 -7.57 14.14 -12.94
N ILE A 26 -6.43 14.44 -13.52
CA ILE A 26 -5.16 13.77 -13.21
C ILE A 26 -4.28 14.71 -12.42
N SER A 27 -3.81 14.26 -11.25
CA SER A 27 -2.87 15.00 -10.44
C SER A 27 -1.59 14.19 -10.27
N VAL A 28 -0.45 14.78 -10.58
CA VAL A 28 0.86 14.17 -10.33
C VAL A 28 1.40 14.76 -9.04
N ARG A 29 1.83 13.87 -8.13
CA ARG A 29 2.40 14.30 -6.86
C ARG A 29 3.85 13.88 -6.80
N SER A 30 4.70 14.78 -6.31
CA SER A 30 6.09 14.48 -6.07
C SER A 30 6.22 13.68 -4.77
N HIS A 31 7.40 13.08 -4.57
CA HIS A 31 7.71 12.37 -3.32
C HIS A 31 7.58 13.25 -2.09
N GLU A 32 7.79 14.55 -2.25
CA GLU A 32 7.71 15.51 -1.16
C GLU A 32 6.30 15.73 -0.66
N GLY A 33 5.30 15.41 -1.48
CA GLY A 33 3.92 15.73 -1.19
C GLY A 33 3.26 14.81 -0.19
N LYS A 34 3.41 13.49 -0.36
CA LYS A 34 2.63 12.53 0.44
C LYS A 34 3.37 11.23 0.61
N SER A 35 3.67 10.88 1.86
CA SER A 35 4.04 9.51 2.22
C SER A 35 2.76 8.72 2.49
N LEU A 36 2.86 7.40 2.44
CA LEU A 36 1.76 6.51 2.77
C LEU A 36 2.26 5.42 3.72
N SER A 37 1.35 4.87 4.49
CA SER A 37 1.68 3.83 5.46
C SER A 37 1.95 2.51 4.74
N LEU A 38 3.01 1.81 5.15
CA LEU A 38 3.35 0.49 4.62
C LEU A 38 2.50 -0.64 5.21
N TYR A 39 1.77 -0.39 6.29
CA TYR A 39 0.96 -1.45 6.91
C TYR A 39 -0.52 -1.07 7.05
N ARG A 40 -0.90 0.18 6.85
CA ARG A 40 -2.29 0.63 6.98
C ARG A 40 -2.95 0.99 5.66
N SER A 41 -2.27 0.84 4.53
CA SER A 41 -2.85 1.16 3.22
C SER A 41 -2.76 -0.03 2.28
N GLY A 42 -3.66 -0.10 1.32
CA GLY A 42 -3.63 -1.15 0.31
C GLY A 42 -2.37 -1.12 -0.53
N ILE A 43 -1.99 0.09 -1.00
CA ILE A 43 -0.75 0.27 -1.77
C ILE A 43 0.47 -0.10 -0.93
N GLY A 44 0.52 0.39 0.31
CA GLY A 44 1.67 0.13 1.17
C GLY A 44 1.89 -1.35 1.44
N LYS A 45 0.84 -2.06 1.82
CA LYS A 45 0.91 -3.51 2.04
C LYS A 45 1.31 -4.24 0.75
N CYS A 46 0.77 -3.81 -0.39
CA CYS A 46 1.09 -4.39 -1.68
C CYS A 46 2.58 -4.21 -2.02
N LEU A 47 3.10 -3.01 -1.87
CA LEU A 47 4.51 -2.72 -2.11
C LEU A 47 5.42 -3.54 -1.18
N LEU A 48 5.04 -3.63 0.09
CA LEU A 48 5.82 -4.35 1.09
C LEU A 48 5.82 -5.86 0.82
N ALA A 49 4.69 -6.41 0.35
CA ALA A 49 4.54 -7.83 0.11
C ALA A 49 5.52 -8.38 -0.92
N TRP A 50 5.94 -7.57 -1.89
CA TRP A 50 6.87 -8.00 -2.96
C TRP A 50 8.31 -7.58 -2.71
N GLN A 51 8.63 -7.08 -1.52
CA GLN A 51 10.02 -6.80 -1.16
C GLN A 51 10.76 -8.11 -0.84
N PRO A 52 12.08 -8.16 -1.08
CA PRO A 52 12.87 -9.31 -0.63
C PRO A 52 12.70 -9.52 0.89
N ALA A 53 12.80 -10.76 1.34
CA ALA A 53 12.53 -11.12 2.74
C ALA A 53 13.35 -10.30 3.74
N ALA A 54 14.63 -10.07 3.46
CA ALA A 54 15.50 -9.29 4.35
C ALA A 54 15.08 -7.82 4.42
N VAL A 55 14.68 -7.24 3.29
CA VAL A 55 14.19 -5.86 3.23
C VAL A 55 12.87 -5.74 3.97
N GLN A 56 11.96 -6.68 3.73
CA GLN A 56 10.67 -6.73 4.40
C GLN A 56 10.83 -6.81 5.91
N GLN A 57 11.70 -7.70 6.38
CA GLN A 57 11.97 -7.86 7.81
C GLN A 57 12.53 -6.58 8.43
N SER A 58 13.49 -5.94 7.76
CA SER A 58 14.09 -4.69 8.23
C SER A 58 13.05 -3.58 8.35
N ILE A 59 12.16 -3.47 7.37
CA ILE A 59 11.10 -2.46 7.39
C ILE A 59 10.14 -2.73 8.57
N ILE A 60 9.72 -3.98 8.74
CA ILE A 60 8.77 -4.35 9.80
C ILE A 60 9.36 -4.08 11.18
N GLU A 61 10.64 -4.38 11.38
CA GLU A 61 11.32 -4.11 12.65
C GLU A 61 11.39 -2.63 12.99
N GLY A 62 11.38 -1.77 11.98
CA GLY A 62 11.43 -0.32 12.18
C GLY A 62 10.08 0.36 12.27
N LEU A 63 8.98 -0.38 12.13
CA LEU A 63 7.65 0.23 12.15
C LEU A 63 7.27 0.76 13.53
N VAL A 64 6.64 1.94 13.55
CA VAL A 64 5.98 2.47 14.73
C VAL A 64 4.51 2.14 14.59
N TRP A 65 4.03 1.24 15.44
CA TRP A 65 2.66 0.71 15.34
C TRP A 65 1.67 1.68 15.95
N GLU A 66 0.69 2.10 15.16
CA GLU A 66 -0.40 2.96 15.60
C GLU A 66 -1.71 2.36 15.13
N GLN A 67 -2.63 2.16 16.05
CA GLN A 67 -3.95 1.68 15.69
C GLN A 67 -4.85 2.86 15.31
N ALA A 68 -5.04 3.06 14.01
CA ALA A 68 -5.85 4.16 13.49
C ALA A 68 -7.35 3.84 13.51
N THR A 69 -7.70 2.55 13.35
CA THR A 69 -9.09 2.08 13.34
C THR A 69 -9.16 0.72 14.03
N PRO A 70 -10.36 0.19 14.30
CA PRO A 70 -10.46 -1.16 14.87
C PRO A 70 -9.87 -2.27 14.01
N THR A 71 -9.74 -2.05 12.70
CA THR A 71 -9.22 -3.08 11.77
C THR A 71 -7.75 -2.92 11.46
N THR A 72 -7.07 -1.92 12.01
CA THR A 72 -5.63 -1.72 11.78
C THR A 72 -4.83 -2.94 12.24
N ILE A 73 -3.91 -3.39 11.39
CA ILE A 73 -2.92 -4.40 11.77
C ILE A 73 -1.95 -3.76 12.78
N THR A 74 -1.72 -4.41 13.91
CA THR A 74 -0.94 -3.82 15.00
C THR A 74 0.22 -4.69 15.48
N HIS A 75 0.42 -5.88 14.89
CA HIS A 75 1.48 -6.80 15.31
C HIS A 75 2.28 -7.32 14.12
N PRO A 76 3.60 -7.51 14.27
CA PRO A 76 4.44 -8.03 13.18
C PRO A 76 3.94 -9.36 12.62
N GLN A 77 3.53 -10.30 13.46
CA GLN A 77 3.05 -11.60 13.00
C GLN A 77 1.80 -11.46 12.13
N GLN A 78 0.88 -10.62 12.53
CA GLN A 78 -0.35 -10.36 11.78
C GLN A 78 -0.01 -9.76 10.41
N LEU A 79 0.97 -8.86 10.37
CA LEU A 79 1.42 -8.26 9.10
C LEU A 79 2.09 -9.30 8.20
N HIS A 80 2.96 -10.15 8.76
CA HIS A 80 3.60 -11.21 7.99
C HIS A 80 2.57 -12.14 7.33
N GLU A 81 1.52 -12.51 8.06
CA GLU A 81 0.45 -13.35 7.52
C GLU A 81 -0.32 -12.64 6.40
N GLU A 82 -0.58 -11.36 6.58
CA GLU A 82 -1.26 -10.55 5.56
C GLU A 82 -0.40 -10.44 4.28
N LEU A 83 0.90 -10.18 4.43
CA LEU A 83 1.79 -10.06 3.28
C LEU A 83 1.91 -11.39 2.53
N ALA A 84 1.95 -12.51 3.25
CA ALA A 84 1.98 -13.82 2.62
C ALA A 84 0.69 -14.08 1.83
N ARG A 85 -0.46 -13.68 2.37
CA ARG A 85 -1.75 -13.81 1.68
C ARG A 85 -1.78 -12.96 0.41
N ILE A 86 -1.28 -11.71 0.49
CA ILE A 86 -1.20 -10.81 -0.66
C ILE A 86 -0.35 -11.42 -1.77
N ARG A 87 0.81 -11.99 -1.43
CA ARG A 87 1.68 -12.65 -2.41
C ARG A 87 0.98 -13.81 -3.10
N ARG A 88 0.19 -14.59 -2.35
CA ARG A 88 -0.52 -15.75 -2.92
C ARG A 88 -1.66 -15.34 -3.84
N GLN A 89 -2.44 -14.33 -3.44
CA GLN A 89 -3.62 -13.93 -4.22
C GLN A 89 -3.32 -12.90 -5.31
N GLY A 90 -2.22 -12.14 -5.19
CA GLY A 90 -1.80 -11.19 -6.21
C GLY A 90 -2.34 -9.77 -6.05
N TRP A 91 -3.03 -9.48 -4.94
CA TRP A 91 -3.60 -8.16 -4.68
C TRP A 91 -3.79 -7.98 -3.19
N SER A 92 -3.94 -6.72 -2.76
CA SER A 92 -4.18 -6.38 -1.35
C SER A 92 -5.52 -5.69 -1.19
N TYR A 93 -6.07 -5.77 0.02
CA TYR A 93 -7.31 -5.12 0.39
C TYR A 93 -7.11 -4.30 1.65
N ASP A 94 -7.57 -3.05 1.61
CA ASP A 94 -7.62 -2.17 2.78
C ASP A 94 -9.05 -2.14 3.28
N ASN A 95 -9.29 -2.73 4.44
CA ASN A 95 -10.60 -2.87 5.05
C ASN A 95 -10.81 -1.78 6.11
N GLY A 96 -10.61 -0.51 5.72
CA GLY A 96 -10.75 0.60 6.66
C GLY A 96 -9.64 0.63 7.70
N GLU A 97 -8.42 0.27 7.33
CA GLU A 97 -7.31 0.06 8.27
C GLU A 97 -6.64 1.37 8.67
N ASP A 98 -6.75 2.42 7.86
CA ASP A 98 -6.22 3.75 8.14
C ASP A 98 -7.35 4.76 8.37
N TYR A 99 -8.37 4.70 7.52
CA TYR A 99 -9.59 5.49 7.62
C TYR A 99 -10.77 4.55 7.57
N ALA A 100 -11.61 4.57 8.59
CA ALA A 100 -12.69 3.58 8.78
C ALA A 100 -13.64 3.49 7.59
N ASP A 101 -13.88 4.60 6.88
CA ASP A 101 -14.81 4.66 5.76
C ASP A 101 -14.20 4.32 4.42
N VAL A 102 -12.89 4.08 4.37
CA VAL A 102 -12.17 3.85 3.11
C VAL A 102 -12.02 2.36 2.86
N ARG A 103 -12.30 1.95 1.62
CA ARG A 103 -12.02 0.60 1.14
C ARG A 103 -11.19 0.71 -0.13
N CYS A 104 -10.17 -0.11 -0.22
CA CYS A 104 -9.20 -0.01 -1.30
C CYS A 104 -8.73 -1.40 -1.73
N VAL A 105 -8.59 -1.59 -3.03
CA VAL A 105 -7.93 -2.76 -3.59
C VAL A 105 -6.69 -2.28 -4.33
N ALA A 106 -5.57 -2.93 -4.10
CA ALA A 106 -4.32 -2.57 -4.74
C ALA A 106 -3.67 -3.79 -5.38
N ALA A 107 -2.95 -3.56 -6.47
CA ALA A 107 -2.25 -4.61 -7.19
C ALA A 107 -0.85 -4.13 -7.58
N PRO A 108 0.12 -5.06 -7.67
CA PRO A 108 1.49 -4.70 -8.04
C PRO A 108 1.61 -4.42 -9.54
N VAL A 109 2.56 -3.56 -9.89
CA VAL A 109 2.95 -3.29 -11.27
C VAL A 109 4.41 -3.73 -11.41
N PHE A 110 4.68 -4.61 -12.37
CA PHE A 110 6.00 -5.16 -12.62
C PHE A 110 6.55 -4.65 -13.95
N ASN A 111 7.88 -4.53 -14.04
CA ASN A 111 8.52 -4.23 -15.31
C ASN A 111 8.73 -5.52 -16.13
N ALA A 112 9.38 -5.41 -17.30
CA ALA A 112 9.60 -6.55 -18.18
C ALA A 112 10.50 -7.63 -17.55
N ASN A 113 11.27 -7.29 -16.51
CA ASN A 113 12.13 -8.23 -15.79
C ASN A 113 11.43 -8.82 -14.55
N ASN A 114 10.11 -8.64 -14.42
CA ASN A 114 9.31 -9.10 -13.27
C ASN A 114 9.75 -8.47 -11.95
N GLU A 115 10.30 -7.26 -12.00
CA GLU A 115 10.64 -6.51 -10.81
C GLU A 115 9.50 -5.56 -10.47
N LEU A 116 9.18 -5.44 -9.18
CA LEU A 116 8.14 -4.52 -8.72
C LEU A 116 8.59 -3.09 -8.97
N THR A 117 7.78 -2.31 -9.69
CA THR A 117 8.05 -0.89 -9.93
C THR A 117 7.08 0.02 -9.20
N ALA A 118 5.86 -0.44 -8.97
CA ALA A 118 4.82 0.38 -8.36
C ALA A 118 3.67 -0.50 -7.89
N ALA A 119 2.69 0.11 -7.24
CA ALA A 119 1.39 -0.50 -7.00
C ALA A 119 0.31 0.50 -7.38
N ILE A 120 -0.78 -0.02 -7.90
CA ILE A 120 -1.94 0.78 -8.29
C ILE A 120 -3.12 0.40 -7.41
N SER A 121 -3.93 1.38 -7.03
CA SER A 121 -5.10 1.11 -6.20
C SER A 121 -6.35 1.78 -6.75
N VAL A 122 -7.49 1.16 -6.45
CA VAL A 122 -8.81 1.76 -6.62
C VAL A 122 -9.40 1.92 -5.24
N VAL A 123 -9.81 3.15 -4.93
CA VAL A 123 -10.29 3.53 -3.60
C VAL A 123 -11.77 3.91 -3.71
N GLY A 124 -12.56 3.37 -2.82
CA GLY A 124 -13.94 3.74 -2.66
C GLY A 124 -14.26 4.08 -1.21
N THR A 125 -15.42 4.65 -1.00
CA THR A 125 -15.93 4.92 0.35
C THR A 125 -17.19 4.10 0.60
N ARG A 126 -17.41 3.80 1.86
CA ARG A 126 -18.64 3.11 2.25
C ARG A 126 -19.82 4.06 2.22
#